data_91a04fc8d1e0dbde52b37e9a238fd558
#
_entry.id   91a04fc8d1e0dbde52b37e9a238fd558
#
_cell.length_a   1.000
_cell.length_b   1.000
_cell.length_c   1.000
_cell.angle_alpha   90.00
_cell.angle_beta   90.00
_cell.angle_gamma   90.00
#
_symmetry.space_group_name_H-M   'P 1'
#
loop_
_entity.id
_entity.type
_entity.pdbx_description
1 polymer ?
#
loop_
_entity_poly.entity_id
_entity_poly.type
_entity_poly.pdbx_seq_one_letter_code
_entity_poly.pdbx_strand_id
1 'polypeptide(L)'
;NRIYVVIDEDMNSINTHLEKHPGQMFIHGDGSDDDILQKAHIETARGVFAVTGDDSKNLMISLTAKQMNPAARVVARCHEINYFEKMKKVGADAIVSPDFTGGMRIASSMIRPQVVSFLDEMLRTDDRLRVEEVHVSPDHAGIAIGDLTLRSHDYVVIAVRDGEQWLFNP
;
A
#
# COMPACT_ATOMS: atom_id res chain seq x y z
N ASN A 1 9.71 -12.03 4.80
CA ASN A 1 10.45 -10.92 5.43
C ASN A 1 11.07 -10.08 4.32
N ARG A 2 10.67 -8.80 4.19
CA ARG A 2 11.26 -7.86 3.23
C ARG A 2 12.21 -6.94 3.98
N ILE A 3 13.38 -6.68 3.39
CA ILE A 3 14.34 -5.73 3.93
C ILE A 3 13.85 -4.33 3.59
N TYR A 4 13.86 -3.43 4.57
CA TYR A 4 13.50 -2.03 4.40
C TYR A 4 14.37 -1.14 5.28
N VAL A 5 14.50 0.13 4.91
CA VAL A 5 15.16 1.18 5.69
C VAL A 5 14.12 2.20 6.13
N VAL A 6 14.21 2.64 7.36
CA VAL A 6 13.36 3.71 7.92
C VAL A 6 14.12 5.02 7.82
N ILE A 7 13.44 6.08 7.36
CA ILE A 7 13.93 7.44 7.35
C ILE A 7 13.07 8.27 8.28
N ASP A 8 13.66 8.95 9.23
CA ASP A 8 12.97 9.85 10.14
C ASP A 8 13.87 11.03 10.50
N GLU A 9 13.29 12.20 10.67
CA GLU A 9 14.00 13.41 11.11
C GLU A 9 14.11 13.53 12.64
N ASP A 10 13.30 12.77 13.38
CA ASP A 10 13.32 12.75 14.83
C ASP A 10 14.14 11.57 15.38
N MET A 11 15.31 11.91 15.90
CA MET A 11 16.20 10.91 16.51
C MET A 11 15.59 10.20 17.72
N ASN A 12 14.66 10.82 18.45
CA ASN A 12 14.00 10.18 19.57
C ASN A 12 13.03 9.09 19.09
N SER A 13 12.32 9.36 18.00
CA SER A 13 11.46 8.36 17.34
C SER A 13 12.29 7.17 16.85
N ILE A 14 13.44 7.43 16.22
CA ILE A 14 14.37 6.39 15.78
C ILE A 14 14.85 5.54 16.97
N ASN A 15 15.32 6.16 18.04
CA ASN A 15 15.83 5.45 19.21
C ASN A 15 14.74 4.59 19.86
N THR A 16 13.53 5.13 20.04
CA THR A 16 12.38 4.40 20.58
C THR A 16 12.01 3.19 19.70
N HIS A 17 12.13 3.33 18.38
CA HIS A 17 11.88 2.23 17.46
C HIS A 17 12.96 1.15 17.55
N LEU A 18 14.23 1.54 17.62
CA LEU A 18 15.37 0.63 17.73
C LEU A 18 15.36 -0.21 19.03
N GLU A 19 14.87 0.35 20.13
CA GLU A 19 14.68 -0.40 21.39
C GLU A 19 13.74 -1.59 21.20
N LYS A 20 12.71 -1.43 20.36
CA LYS A 20 11.72 -2.48 20.06
C LYS A 20 12.15 -3.42 18.92
N HIS A 21 12.94 -2.90 18.00
CA HIS A 21 13.37 -3.59 16.78
C HIS A 21 14.90 -3.48 16.59
N PRO A 22 15.70 -4.14 17.45
CA PRO A 22 17.15 -4.08 17.34
C PRO A 22 17.62 -4.65 16.00
N GLY A 23 18.49 -3.91 15.31
CA GLY A 23 19.03 -4.29 14.00
C GLY A 23 18.24 -3.76 12.81
N GLN A 24 17.16 -2.98 13.02
CA GLN A 24 16.48 -2.27 11.94
C GLN A 24 17.42 -1.20 11.33
N MET A 25 17.52 -1.20 9.99
CA MET A 25 18.25 -0.15 9.28
C MET A 25 17.45 1.16 9.31
N PHE A 26 18.14 2.26 9.55
CA PHE A 26 17.57 3.60 9.52
C PHE A 26 18.53 4.63 8.97
N ILE A 27 17.99 5.76 8.52
CA ILE A 27 18.71 6.97 8.14
C ILE A 27 18.04 8.13 8.88
N HIS A 28 18.84 8.89 9.62
CA HIS A 28 18.38 10.13 10.24
C HIS A 28 18.43 11.25 9.20
N GLY A 29 17.29 11.86 8.90
CA GLY A 29 17.16 12.96 7.94
C GLY A 29 15.75 13.17 7.45
N ASP A 30 15.57 14.24 6.66
CA ASP A 30 14.30 14.52 6.01
C ASP A 30 14.15 13.65 4.75
N GLY A 31 13.12 12.84 4.71
CA GLY A 31 12.85 11.95 3.57
C GLY A 31 12.44 12.69 2.28
N SER A 32 12.23 14.01 2.32
CA SER A 32 12.01 14.83 1.14
C SER A 32 13.32 15.31 0.46
N ASP A 33 14.47 15.13 1.13
CA ASP A 33 15.78 15.48 0.59
C ASP A 33 16.30 14.39 -0.36
N ASP A 34 16.74 14.80 -1.55
CA ASP A 34 17.30 13.92 -2.58
C ASP A 34 18.47 13.09 -2.05
N ASP A 35 19.40 13.72 -1.32
CA ASP A 35 20.59 13.07 -0.76
C ASP A 35 20.22 11.97 0.27
N ILE A 36 19.16 12.16 1.01
CA ILE A 36 18.66 11.17 1.99
C ILE A 36 18.06 9.98 1.26
N LEU A 37 17.26 10.21 0.22
CA LEU A 37 16.71 9.14 -0.60
C LEU A 37 17.80 8.38 -1.38
N GLN A 38 18.85 9.06 -1.84
CA GLN A 38 20.01 8.41 -2.45
C GLN A 38 20.74 7.49 -1.46
N LYS A 39 20.98 7.96 -0.23
CA LYS A 39 21.57 7.13 0.84
C LYS A 39 20.70 5.90 1.15
N ALA A 40 19.40 6.00 0.96
CA ALA A 40 18.47 4.88 1.09
C ALA A 40 18.43 3.97 -0.14
N HIS A 41 19.24 4.22 -1.16
CA HIS A 41 19.32 3.48 -2.43
C HIS A 41 17.98 3.46 -3.18
N ILE A 42 17.36 4.64 -3.29
CA ILE A 42 16.06 4.81 -3.97
C ILE A 42 16.07 4.26 -5.39
N GLU A 43 17.17 4.36 -6.13
CA GLU A 43 17.30 3.92 -7.53
C GLU A 43 17.04 2.42 -7.72
N THR A 44 17.26 1.62 -6.66
CA THR A 44 17.06 0.16 -6.68
C THR A 44 15.90 -0.28 -5.79
N ALA A 45 15.24 0.65 -5.13
CA ALA A 45 14.12 0.35 -4.26
C ALA A 45 12.91 -0.16 -5.06
N ARG A 46 12.23 -1.20 -4.54
CA ARG A 46 10.98 -1.70 -5.12
C ARG A 46 9.78 -0.82 -4.80
N GLY A 47 9.86 -0.05 -3.73
CA GLY A 47 8.78 0.84 -3.33
C GLY A 47 9.15 1.75 -2.17
N VAL A 48 8.33 2.79 -2.01
CA VAL A 48 8.46 3.83 -1.00
C VAL A 48 7.14 4.02 -0.28
N PHE A 49 7.21 4.16 1.02
CA PHE A 49 6.09 4.59 1.85
C PHE A 49 6.34 6.02 2.31
N ALA A 50 5.61 6.98 1.74
CA ALA A 50 5.62 8.38 2.15
C ALA A 50 4.51 8.58 3.21
N VAL A 51 4.86 8.39 4.48
CA VAL A 51 3.89 8.27 5.58
C VAL A 51 4.23 9.18 6.77
N THR A 52 4.85 10.32 6.50
CA THR A 52 5.09 11.35 7.51
C THR A 52 3.80 11.98 8.02
N GLY A 53 3.88 12.80 9.06
CA GLY A 53 2.75 13.56 9.58
C GLY A 53 2.32 14.75 8.71
N ASP A 54 3.05 15.07 7.64
CA ASP A 54 2.85 16.25 6.80
C ASP A 54 2.58 15.85 5.35
N ASP A 55 1.42 16.26 4.82
CA ASP A 55 1.01 15.94 3.45
C ASP A 55 1.89 16.61 2.39
N SER A 56 2.46 17.77 2.68
CA SER A 56 3.40 18.43 1.77
C SER A 56 4.69 17.65 1.66
N LYS A 57 5.22 17.14 2.79
CA LYS A 57 6.38 16.25 2.79
C LYS A 57 6.08 14.95 2.05
N ASN A 58 4.93 14.34 2.31
CA ASN A 58 4.53 13.10 1.62
C ASN A 58 4.40 13.31 0.11
N LEU A 59 3.90 14.47 -0.33
CA LEU A 59 3.87 14.85 -1.74
C LEU A 59 5.29 14.99 -2.32
N MET A 60 6.21 15.68 -1.62
CA MET A 60 7.59 15.85 -2.07
C MET A 60 8.34 14.53 -2.13
N ILE A 61 8.24 13.69 -1.09
CA ILE A 61 8.81 12.33 -1.10
C ILE A 61 8.31 11.54 -2.30
N SER A 62 7.01 11.59 -2.58
CA SER A 62 6.41 10.88 -3.71
C SER A 62 6.95 11.37 -5.05
N LEU A 63 7.05 12.69 -5.22
CA LEU A 63 7.59 13.32 -6.42
C LEU A 63 9.05 12.92 -6.64
N THR A 64 9.90 13.14 -5.63
CA THR A 64 11.35 12.85 -5.70
C THR A 64 11.59 11.36 -5.94
N ALA A 65 10.86 10.48 -5.22
CA ALA A 65 10.97 9.04 -5.42
C ALA A 65 10.65 8.62 -6.86
N LYS A 66 9.59 9.17 -7.46
CA LYS A 66 9.22 8.90 -8.86
C LYS A 66 10.17 9.51 -9.87
N GLN A 67 10.80 10.65 -9.57
CA GLN A 67 11.83 11.24 -10.43
C GLN A 67 13.11 10.39 -10.43
N MET A 68 13.55 9.91 -9.26
CA MET A 68 14.77 9.13 -9.12
C MET A 68 14.59 7.66 -9.54
N ASN A 69 13.40 7.10 -9.32
CA ASN A 69 13.06 5.73 -9.70
C ASN A 69 11.59 5.62 -10.13
N PRO A 70 11.30 5.83 -11.41
CA PRO A 70 9.93 5.73 -11.94
C PRO A 70 9.29 4.35 -11.74
N ALA A 71 10.10 3.29 -11.61
CA ALA A 71 9.63 1.92 -11.41
C ALA A 71 9.26 1.62 -9.95
N ALA A 72 9.70 2.42 -8.99
CA ALA A 72 9.37 2.22 -7.59
C ALA A 72 7.87 2.45 -7.35
N ARG A 73 7.23 1.51 -6.64
CA ARG A 73 5.85 1.69 -6.20
C ARG A 73 5.80 2.66 -5.02
N VAL A 74 5.07 3.76 -5.17
CA VAL A 74 4.93 4.78 -4.12
C VAL A 74 3.55 4.69 -3.49
N VAL A 75 3.52 4.50 -2.17
CA VAL A 75 2.31 4.57 -1.35
C VAL A 75 2.41 5.80 -0.45
N ALA A 76 1.48 6.73 -0.59
CA ALA A 76 1.47 7.98 0.16
C ALA A 76 0.32 8.04 1.16
N ARG A 77 0.61 8.56 2.36
CA ARG A 77 -0.41 8.95 3.33
C ARG A 77 -0.92 10.36 2.98
N CYS A 78 -2.24 10.55 3.11
CA CYS A 78 -2.90 11.83 2.88
C CYS A 78 -3.96 12.08 3.95
N HIS A 79 -3.87 13.20 4.65
CA HIS A 79 -4.89 13.67 5.59
C HIS A 79 -5.90 14.58 4.92
N GLU A 80 -5.40 15.57 4.16
CA GLU A 80 -6.21 16.59 3.54
C GLU A 80 -6.57 16.25 2.10
N ILE A 81 -7.85 16.28 1.76
CA ILE A 81 -8.37 15.95 0.41
C ILE A 81 -7.69 16.78 -0.70
N ASN A 82 -7.23 17.98 -0.37
CA ASN A 82 -6.55 18.89 -1.30
C ASN A 82 -5.22 18.33 -1.85
N TYR A 83 -4.58 17.43 -1.12
CA TYR A 83 -3.32 16.80 -1.53
C TYR A 83 -3.54 15.53 -2.35
N PHE A 84 -4.71 14.91 -2.26
CA PHE A 84 -5.01 13.65 -2.94
C PHE A 84 -4.74 13.72 -4.45
N GLU A 85 -5.35 14.69 -5.13
CA GLU A 85 -5.16 14.86 -6.57
C GLU A 85 -3.73 15.27 -6.95
N LYS A 86 -3.05 16.01 -6.08
CA LYS A 86 -1.64 16.37 -6.29
C LYS A 86 -0.74 15.15 -6.20
N MET A 87 -0.91 14.32 -5.17
CA MET A 87 -0.16 13.07 -4.99
C MET A 87 -0.39 12.10 -6.15
N LYS A 88 -1.62 12.02 -6.66
CA LYS A 88 -1.94 11.23 -7.85
C LYS A 88 -1.20 11.75 -9.09
N LYS A 89 -1.18 13.09 -9.29
CA LYS A 89 -0.50 13.73 -10.43
C LYS A 89 1.02 13.54 -10.42
N VAL A 90 1.65 13.48 -9.27
CA VAL A 90 3.10 13.22 -9.16
C VAL A 90 3.44 11.73 -9.25
N GLY A 91 2.45 10.88 -9.44
CA GLY A 91 2.66 9.46 -9.73
C GLY A 91 2.62 8.54 -8.51
N ALA A 92 2.05 8.95 -7.37
CA ALA A 92 1.80 8.03 -6.29
C ALA A 92 0.85 6.89 -6.76
N ASP A 93 1.28 5.65 -6.60
CA ASP A 93 0.54 4.47 -7.07
C ASP A 93 -0.64 4.13 -6.16
N ALA A 94 -0.54 4.48 -4.89
CA ALA A 94 -1.65 4.39 -3.94
C ALA A 94 -1.60 5.55 -2.94
N ILE A 95 -2.77 6.07 -2.62
CA ILE A 95 -2.93 7.15 -1.64
C ILE A 95 -3.91 6.66 -0.59
N VAL A 96 -3.48 6.69 0.67
CA VAL A 96 -4.26 6.19 1.80
C VAL A 96 -4.55 7.34 2.76
N SER A 97 -5.82 7.54 3.08
CA SER A 97 -6.24 8.43 4.16
C SER A 97 -6.65 7.59 5.38
N PRO A 98 -5.80 7.51 6.41
CA PRO A 98 -6.12 6.73 7.62
C PRO A 98 -7.36 7.25 8.33
N ASP A 99 -7.57 8.55 8.35
CA ASP A 99 -8.69 9.19 9.03
C ASP A 99 -10.01 8.82 8.37
N PHE A 100 -10.08 8.90 7.04
CA PHE A 100 -11.26 8.47 6.28
C PHE A 100 -11.50 6.97 6.42
N THR A 101 -10.45 6.16 6.24
CA THR A 101 -10.54 4.70 6.35
C THR A 101 -10.94 4.28 7.76
N GLY A 102 -10.33 4.90 8.78
CA GLY A 102 -10.65 4.66 10.19
C GLY A 102 -12.08 5.06 10.53
N GLY A 103 -12.54 6.23 10.07
CA GLY A 103 -13.91 6.69 10.26
C GLY A 103 -14.93 5.76 9.61
N MET A 104 -14.70 5.34 8.37
CA MET A 104 -15.55 4.37 7.67
C MET A 104 -15.59 3.02 8.41
N ARG A 105 -14.45 2.59 8.96
CA ARG A 105 -14.37 1.35 9.73
C ARG A 105 -15.16 1.42 11.03
N ILE A 106 -15.05 2.53 11.78
CA ILE A 106 -15.81 2.77 13.01
C ILE A 106 -17.31 2.73 12.70
N ALA A 107 -17.77 3.45 11.68
CA ALA A 107 -19.16 3.44 11.26
C ALA A 107 -19.63 2.03 10.83
N SER A 108 -18.82 1.33 10.04
CA SER A 108 -19.13 -0.03 9.58
C SER A 108 -19.19 -1.03 10.74
N SER A 109 -18.36 -0.87 11.76
CA SER A 109 -18.38 -1.72 12.95
C SER A 109 -19.68 -1.59 13.75
N MET A 110 -20.30 -0.41 13.71
CA MET A 110 -21.62 -0.20 14.32
C MET A 110 -22.76 -0.81 13.48
N ILE A 111 -22.71 -0.65 12.14
CA ILE A 111 -23.81 -1.00 11.25
C ILE A 111 -23.73 -2.47 10.83
N ARG A 112 -22.54 -3.01 10.61
CA ARG A 112 -22.27 -4.35 10.06
C ARG A 112 -21.11 -5.04 10.78
N PRO A 113 -21.18 -5.31 12.08
CA PRO A 113 -20.04 -5.82 12.88
C PRO A 113 -19.49 -7.16 12.34
N GLN A 114 -20.36 -8.05 11.89
CA GLN A 114 -19.95 -9.36 11.37
C GLN A 114 -19.15 -9.25 10.07
N VAL A 115 -19.51 -8.29 9.20
CA VAL A 115 -18.77 -8.05 7.94
C VAL A 115 -17.37 -7.51 8.25
N VAL A 116 -17.26 -6.59 9.21
CA VAL A 116 -15.96 -6.04 9.62
C VAL A 116 -15.07 -7.13 10.21
N SER A 117 -15.60 -7.96 11.11
CA SER A 117 -14.86 -9.09 11.69
C SER A 117 -14.39 -10.08 10.63
N PHE A 118 -15.24 -10.40 9.65
CA PHE A 118 -14.89 -11.28 8.54
C PHE A 118 -13.76 -10.71 7.68
N LEU A 119 -13.84 -9.42 7.32
CA LEU A 119 -12.78 -8.75 6.55
C LEU A 119 -11.47 -8.70 7.34
N ASP A 120 -11.52 -8.50 8.65
CA ASP A 120 -10.34 -8.52 9.51
C ASP A 120 -9.66 -9.88 9.52
N GLU A 121 -10.45 -10.93 9.58
CA GLU A 121 -9.94 -12.30 9.56
C GLU A 121 -9.29 -12.64 8.21
N MET A 122 -9.90 -12.18 7.10
CA MET A 122 -9.35 -12.34 5.76
C MET A 122 -8.04 -11.58 5.54
N LEU A 123 -7.88 -10.40 6.16
CA LEU A 123 -6.67 -9.57 6.02
C LEU A 123 -5.55 -10.00 6.99
N ARG A 124 -5.86 -10.78 8.01
CA ARG A 124 -4.85 -11.43 8.86
C ARG A 124 -4.24 -12.57 8.08
N THR A 125 -2.91 -12.64 8.09
CA THR A 125 -2.12 -13.69 7.44
C THR A 125 -2.27 -15.02 8.21
N ASP A 126 -3.48 -15.56 8.28
CA ASP A 126 -3.70 -16.88 8.84
C ASP A 126 -3.91 -17.87 7.68
N ASP A 127 -3.30 -19.05 7.74
CA ASP A 127 -3.20 -20.02 6.64
C ASP A 127 -4.55 -20.60 6.17
N ARG A 128 -5.67 -20.15 6.74
CA ARG A 128 -6.99 -20.73 6.50
C ARG A 128 -7.79 -20.02 5.41
N LEU A 129 -7.60 -18.71 5.23
CA LEU A 129 -8.31 -17.93 4.23
C LEU A 129 -7.42 -16.81 3.71
N ARG A 130 -7.12 -16.83 2.43
CA ARG A 130 -6.28 -15.82 1.77
C ARG A 130 -7.03 -15.24 0.60
N VAL A 131 -6.94 -13.92 0.45
CA VAL A 131 -7.38 -13.23 -0.77
C VAL A 131 -6.15 -12.92 -1.59
N GLU A 132 -6.09 -13.44 -2.80
CA GLU A 132 -4.98 -13.24 -3.71
C GLU A 132 -5.46 -12.61 -5.01
N GLU A 133 -4.66 -11.74 -5.58
CA GLU A 133 -4.86 -11.21 -6.92
C GLU A 133 -4.06 -12.07 -7.91
N VAL A 134 -4.76 -12.60 -8.90
CA VAL A 134 -4.17 -13.40 -9.97
C VAL A 134 -4.34 -12.66 -11.27
N HIS A 135 -3.22 -12.37 -11.94
CA HIS A 135 -3.25 -11.79 -13.27
C HIS A 135 -3.63 -12.85 -14.31
N VAL A 136 -4.64 -12.54 -15.12
CA VAL A 136 -5.04 -13.41 -16.22
C VAL A 136 -4.00 -13.36 -17.33
N SER A 137 -3.45 -14.52 -17.70
CA SER A 137 -2.53 -14.63 -18.83
C SER A 137 -3.23 -14.24 -20.13
N PRO A 138 -2.53 -13.60 -21.09
CA PRO A 138 -3.05 -13.32 -22.42
C PRO A 138 -3.62 -14.56 -23.13
N ASP A 139 -3.11 -15.75 -22.83
CA ASP A 139 -3.58 -17.03 -23.40
C ASP A 139 -5.02 -17.39 -22.98
N HIS A 140 -5.52 -16.76 -21.92
CA HIS A 140 -6.89 -16.93 -21.42
C HIS A 140 -7.83 -15.79 -21.87
N ALA A 141 -7.35 -14.85 -22.66
CA ALA A 141 -8.16 -13.76 -23.16
C ALA A 141 -9.31 -14.26 -24.04
N GLY A 142 -10.54 -13.84 -23.74
CA GLY A 142 -11.74 -14.25 -24.46
C GLY A 142 -12.36 -15.57 -24.01
N ILE A 143 -11.77 -16.27 -23.04
CA ILE A 143 -12.36 -17.47 -22.43
C ILE A 143 -13.31 -17.02 -21.31
N ALA A 144 -14.51 -17.59 -21.29
CA ALA A 144 -15.45 -17.31 -20.21
C ALA A 144 -14.90 -17.79 -18.86
N ILE A 145 -15.13 -17.03 -17.80
CA ILE A 145 -14.61 -17.38 -16.46
C ILE A 145 -15.06 -18.77 -16.00
N GLY A 146 -16.27 -19.18 -16.40
CA GLY A 146 -16.81 -20.50 -16.11
C GLY A 146 -16.07 -21.66 -16.80
N ASP A 147 -15.36 -21.36 -17.90
CA ASP A 147 -14.61 -22.34 -18.69
C ASP A 147 -13.12 -22.36 -18.30
N LEU A 148 -12.67 -21.35 -17.55
CA LEU A 148 -11.36 -21.36 -16.93
C LEU A 148 -11.35 -22.44 -15.85
N THR A 149 -10.31 -23.30 -15.85
CA THR A 149 -10.08 -24.32 -14.82
C THR A 149 -9.78 -23.72 -13.41
N LEU A 150 -10.35 -22.54 -13.14
CA LEU A 150 -10.24 -21.83 -11.89
C LEU A 150 -11.21 -22.32 -10.80
N ARG A 151 -12.03 -23.35 -11.10
CA ARG A 151 -12.90 -23.99 -10.11
C ARG A 151 -12.15 -25.11 -9.42
N SER A 152 -11.65 -24.85 -8.25
CA SER A 152 -11.12 -25.84 -7.32
C SER A 152 -11.93 -25.77 -6.02
N HIS A 153 -11.90 -26.83 -5.23
CA HIS A 153 -12.45 -26.82 -3.87
C HIS A 153 -11.69 -25.89 -2.94
N ASP A 154 -10.52 -25.39 -3.39
CA ASP A 154 -9.58 -24.65 -2.58
C ASP A 154 -9.69 -23.12 -2.77
N TYR A 155 -10.43 -22.63 -3.79
CA TYR A 155 -10.60 -21.19 -4.01
C TYR A 155 -11.92 -20.85 -4.70
N VAL A 156 -12.36 -19.61 -4.48
CA VAL A 156 -13.57 -19.02 -5.08
C VAL A 156 -13.21 -17.70 -5.72
N VAL A 157 -13.63 -17.47 -6.96
CA VAL A 157 -13.51 -16.17 -7.62
C VAL A 157 -14.55 -15.23 -7.03
N ILE A 158 -14.09 -14.19 -6.32
CA ILE A 158 -14.95 -13.21 -5.67
C ILE A 158 -15.27 -12.06 -6.61
N ALA A 159 -14.27 -11.60 -7.38
CA ALA A 159 -14.42 -10.49 -8.30
C ALA A 159 -13.40 -10.58 -9.43
N VAL A 160 -13.72 -9.94 -10.55
CA VAL A 160 -12.80 -9.73 -11.67
C VAL A 160 -12.64 -8.24 -11.91
N ARG A 161 -11.44 -7.80 -12.21
CA ARG A 161 -11.15 -6.42 -12.56
C ARG A 161 -10.89 -6.30 -14.07
N ASP A 162 -11.67 -5.46 -14.72
CA ASP A 162 -11.45 -5.06 -16.12
C ASP A 162 -11.15 -3.55 -16.15
N GLY A 163 -9.90 -3.22 -16.43
CA GLY A 163 -9.43 -1.85 -16.33
C GLY A 163 -9.62 -1.25 -14.92
N GLU A 164 -10.48 -0.25 -14.80
CA GLU A 164 -10.82 0.38 -13.52
C GLU A 164 -12.13 -0.16 -12.88
N GLN A 165 -12.83 -1.06 -13.58
CA GLN A 165 -14.12 -1.57 -13.11
C GLN A 165 -13.99 -2.94 -12.45
N TRP A 166 -14.75 -3.11 -11.36
CA TRP A 166 -14.88 -4.38 -10.67
C TRP A 166 -16.22 -5.04 -11.01
N LEU A 167 -16.15 -6.28 -11.46
CA LEU A 167 -17.31 -7.17 -11.58
C LEU A 167 -17.29 -8.14 -10.41
N PHE A 168 -18.26 -8.04 -9.52
CA PHE A 168 -18.41 -8.92 -8.36
C PHE A 168 -19.29 -10.12 -8.69
N ASN A 169 -18.92 -11.29 -8.15
CA ASN A 169 -19.60 -12.56 -8.37
C ASN A 169 -19.78 -12.86 -9.87
N PRO A 170 -18.66 -12.91 -10.60
CA PRO A 170 -18.67 -13.08 -12.04
C PRO A 170 -19.11 -14.48 -12.47
#